data_f23114785d210751cf4ca75e8543ef7e
#
_entry.id   f23114785d210751cf4ca75e8543ef7e
#
_cell.length_a   1.000
_cell.length_b   1.000
_cell.length_c   1.000
_cell.angle_alpha   90.00
_cell.angle_beta   90.00
_cell.angle_gamma   90.00
#
_symmetry.space_group_name_H-M   'P 1'
#
loop_
_entity.id
_entity.type
_entity.pdbx_description
1 polymer ?
#
loop_
_entity_poly.entity_id
_entity_poly.type
_entity_poly.pdbx_seq_one_letter_code
_entity_poly.pdbx_strand_id
1 'polypeptide(L)' 'MIKVTLKDGSVREFENELSVMDIAKSISEGLARAVVAASVNGKVVGLNHIVKEDCELNLFKFDDEEGKDVFRH' A
#
# COMPACT_ATOMS: atom_id res chain seq x y z
N MET A 1 -16.01 -10.54 0.08
CA MET A 1 -15.33 -9.29 -0.31
C MET A 1 -14.28 -8.91 0.70
N ILE A 2 -13.22 -8.31 0.22
CA ILE A 2 -12.11 -7.86 1.04
C ILE A 2 -12.20 -6.35 1.18
N LYS A 3 -12.22 -5.85 2.42
CA LYS A 3 -12.21 -4.41 2.68
C LYS A 3 -10.81 -4.00 3.12
N VAL A 4 -10.22 -3.09 2.38
CA VAL A 4 -8.89 -2.57 2.68
C VAL A 4 -9.03 -1.11 3.11
N THR A 5 -8.67 -0.83 4.35
CA THR A 5 -8.68 0.52 4.89
C THR A 5 -7.31 1.14 4.70
N LEU A 6 -7.26 2.27 4.03
CA LEU A 6 -6.01 2.97 3.79
C LEU A 6 -5.69 3.96 4.90
N LYS A 7 -4.45 4.38 4.95
CA LYS A 7 -3.98 5.29 5.99
C LYS A 7 -4.74 6.62 6.06
N ASP A 8 -5.22 7.09 4.91
CA ASP A 8 -5.97 8.35 4.82
C ASP A 8 -7.44 8.22 5.21
N GLY A 9 -7.87 7.03 5.59
CA GLY A 9 -9.24 6.76 5.96
C GLY A 9 -10.11 6.22 4.84
N SER A 10 -9.57 6.14 3.64
CA SER A 10 -10.30 5.57 2.50
C SER A 10 -10.44 4.06 2.66
N VAL A 11 -11.59 3.54 2.22
CA VAL A 11 -11.83 2.10 2.21
C VAL A 11 -12.06 1.64 0.78
N ARG A 12 -11.39 0.58 0.39
CA ARG A 12 -11.57 -0.04 -0.92
C ARG A 12 -12.01 -1.48 -0.77
N GLU A 13 -12.91 -1.89 -1.62
CA GLU A 13 -13.43 -3.25 -1.60
C GLU A 13 -12.98 -4.00 -2.85
N PHE A 14 -12.62 -5.26 -2.66
CA PHE A 14 -12.19 -6.13 -3.75
C PHE A 14 -12.92 -7.46 -3.64
N GLU A 15 -13.30 -8.03 -4.78
CA GLU A 15 -14.04 -9.28 -4.79
C GLU A 15 -13.16 -10.49 -4.49
N ASN A 16 -11.92 -10.44 -4.93
CA ASN A 16 -10.98 -11.55 -4.80
C ASN A 16 -9.70 -11.11 -4.11
N GLU A 17 -8.95 -12.09 -3.62
CA GLU A 17 -7.63 -11.79 -3.08
C GLU A 17 -6.73 -11.19 -4.16
N LEU A 18 -5.83 -10.30 -3.73
CA LEU A 18 -4.93 -9.62 -4.66
C LEU A 18 -3.68 -9.18 -3.92
N SER A 19 -2.64 -8.87 -4.69
CA SER A 19 -1.38 -8.43 -4.11
C SER A 19 -1.46 -6.95 -3.70
N VAL A 20 -0.56 -6.54 -2.81
CA VAL A 20 -0.43 -5.14 -2.41
C VAL A 20 -0.18 -4.26 -3.65
N MET A 21 0.63 -4.75 -4.59
CA MET A 21 0.90 -4.02 -5.83
C MET A 21 -0.39 -3.79 -6.62
N ASP A 22 -1.25 -4.80 -6.71
CA ASP A 22 -2.53 -4.67 -7.41
C ASP A 22 -3.43 -3.65 -6.73
N ILE A 23 -3.43 -3.62 -5.40
CA ILE A 23 -4.18 -2.62 -4.65
C ILE A 23 -3.66 -1.22 -4.99
N ALA A 24 -2.35 -1.03 -4.97
CA ALA A 24 -1.75 0.25 -5.31
C ALA A 24 -2.11 0.68 -6.73
N LYS A 25 -2.08 -0.26 -7.68
CA LYS A 25 -2.47 0.03 -9.07
C LYS A 25 -3.93 0.44 -9.19
N SER A 26 -4.80 -0.15 -8.38
CA SER A 26 -6.22 0.20 -8.40
C SER A 26 -6.46 1.64 -7.92
N ILE A 27 -5.55 2.15 -7.10
CA ILE A 27 -5.62 3.53 -6.62
C ILE A 27 -5.04 4.47 -7.67
N SER A 28 -3.81 4.19 -8.11
CA SER A 28 -3.10 5.01 -9.07
C SER A 28 -1.88 4.25 -9.59
N GLU A 29 -1.66 4.30 -10.90
CA GLU A 29 -0.45 3.70 -11.46
C GLU A 29 0.80 4.43 -10.98
N GLY A 30 0.72 5.75 -10.85
CA GLY A 30 1.83 6.52 -10.31
C GLY A 30 2.18 6.13 -8.89
N LEU A 31 1.15 5.91 -8.08
CA LEU A 31 1.34 5.44 -6.71
C LEU A 31 2.02 4.06 -6.71
N ALA A 32 1.54 3.15 -7.56
CA ALA A 32 2.11 1.81 -7.64
C ALA A 32 3.59 1.84 -7.99
N ARG A 33 4.00 2.77 -8.82
CA ARG A 33 5.41 2.91 -9.20
C ARG A 33 6.25 3.50 -8.08
N ALA A 34 5.65 4.34 -7.25
CA ALA A 34 6.35 5.01 -6.17
C ALA A 34 6.43 4.16 -4.90
N VAL A 35 5.51 3.23 -4.72
CA VAL A 35 5.45 2.40 -3.52
C VAL A 35 6.61 1.42 -3.50
N VAL A 36 7.35 1.38 -2.39
CA VAL A 36 8.49 0.48 -2.22
C VAL A 36 8.22 -0.60 -1.18
N ALA A 37 7.27 -0.39 -0.30
CA ALA A 37 6.90 -1.35 0.73
C ALA A 37 5.50 -1.01 1.23
N ALA A 38 4.97 -1.87 2.09
CA ALA A 38 3.65 -1.64 2.67
C ALA A 38 3.59 -2.28 4.05
N SER A 39 2.54 -1.95 4.80
CA SER A 39 2.24 -2.67 6.02
C SER A 39 0.78 -3.08 6.04
N VAL A 40 0.53 -4.27 6.55
CA VAL A 40 -0.81 -4.83 6.70
C VAL A 40 -1.04 -5.03 8.19
N ASN A 41 -2.03 -4.34 8.74
CA ASN A 41 -2.36 -4.38 10.17
C ASN A 41 -1.13 -4.08 11.03
N GLY A 42 -0.30 -3.15 10.58
CA GLY A 42 0.90 -2.74 11.30
C GLY A 42 2.14 -3.59 11.04
N LYS A 43 2.01 -4.64 10.23
CA LYS A 43 3.14 -5.52 9.91
C LYS A 43 3.68 -5.19 8.53
N VAL A 44 4.97 -4.90 8.43
CA VAL A 44 5.61 -4.56 7.16
C VAL A 44 5.67 -5.79 6.25
N VAL A 45 5.23 -5.61 5.02
CA VAL A 45 5.20 -6.68 4.01
C VAL A 45 5.71 -6.14 2.68
N GLY A 46 6.07 -7.06 1.80
CA GLY A 46 6.47 -6.68 0.44
C GLY A 46 5.26 -6.41 -0.46
N LEU A 47 5.54 -5.88 -1.64
CA LEU A 47 4.49 -5.55 -2.60
C LEU A 47 3.82 -6.77 -3.20
N ASN A 48 4.49 -7.91 -3.16
CA ASN A 48 3.94 -9.17 -3.66
C ASN A 48 3.12 -9.93 -2.60
N HIS A 49 2.97 -9.36 -1.42
CA HIS A 49 2.13 -9.97 -0.38
C HIS A 49 0.68 -10.00 -0.85
N ILE A 50 0.03 -11.14 -0.66
CA ILE A 50 -1.37 -11.32 -1.08
C ILE A 50 -2.29 -10.98 0.09
N VAL A 51 -3.21 -10.07 -0.16
CA VAL A 51 -4.24 -9.68 0.81
C VAL A 51 -5.46 -10.55 0.59
N LYS A 52 -5.85 -11.30 1.60
CA LYS A 52 -6.96 -12.27 1.51
C LYS A 52 -8.17 -11.90 2.33
N GLU A 53 -8.02 -10.96 3.25
CA GLU A 53 -9.10 -10.59 4.18
C GLU A 53 -9.06 -9.11 4.48
N ASP A 54 -10.07 -8.63 5.19
CA ASP A 54 -10.14 -7.23 5.59
C ASP A 54 -8.89 -6.87 6.40
N CYS A 55 -8.31 -5.72 6.08
CA CYS A 55 -7.09 -5.27 6.74
C CYS A 55 -6.93 -3.78 6.63
N GLU A 56 -6.01 -3.25 7.43
CA GLU A 56 -5.58 -1.88 7.34
C GLU A 56 -4.24 -1.85 6.61
N LEU A 57 -4.20 -1.16 5.48
CA LEU A 57 -3.04 -1.14 4.60
C LEU A 57 -2.40 0.24 4.57
N ASN A 58 -1.11 0.29 4.81
CA ASN A 58 -0.30 1.49 4.61
C ASN A 58 0.66 1.24 3.47
N LEU A 59 0.82 2.23 2.60
CA LEU A 59 1.74 2.15 1.47
C LEU A 59 2.88 3.13 1.71
N PHE A 60 4.11 2.65 1.63
CA PHE A 60 5.31 3.47 1.82
C PHE A 60 5.90 3.80 0.47
N LYS A 61 6.02 5.08 0.17
CA LYS A 61 6.54 5.56 -1.10
C LYS A 61 8.00 5.96 -0.99
N PHE A 62 8.70 5.85 -2.10
CA PHE A 62 10.10 6.24 -2.16
C PHE A 62 10.30 7.73 -1.85
N ASP A 63 9.37 8.56 -2.24
CA ASP A 63 9.45 10.00 -2.04
C ASP A 63 8.77 10.46 -0.74
N ASP A 64 8.57 9.56 0.21
CA ASP A 64 8.09 9.94 1.53
C ASP A 64 9.06 10.93 2.18
N GLU A 65 8.52 11.72 3.08
CA GLU A 65 9.27 12.79 3.70
C GLU A 65 10.62 12.35 4.26
N GLU A 66 10.68 11.19 4.88
CA GLU A 66 11.93 10.65 5.41
C GLU A 66 12.95 10.40 4.31
N GLY A 67 12.49 9.87 3.18
CA GLY A 67 13.36 9.63 2.04
C GLY A 67 13.89 10.92 1.44
N LYS A 68 13.07 11.95 1.40
CA LYS A 68 13.48 13.24 0.89
C LYS A 68 14.57 13.88 1.74
N ASP A 69 14.46 13.75 3.04
CA ASP A 69 15.46 14.30 3.94
C ASP A 69 16.84 13.70 3.67
N VAL A 70 16.88 12.42 3.39
CA VAL A 70 18.13 11.73 3.07
C VAL A 70 18.73 12.29 1.79
N PHE A 71 17.91 12.55 0.79
CA PHE A 71 18.39 13.03 -0.50
C PHE A 71 18.78 14.48 -0.52
N ARG A 72 18.31 15.26 0.42
CA ARG A 72 18.67 16.69 0.48
C ARG A 72 20.08 16.91 0.98
N HIS A 73 20.64 15.94 1.58
CA HIS A 73 21.99 16.03 2.12
C HIS A 73 22.98 15.25 1.29
#